data_5cefc9d022686a4db891d34edc609c33
#
_entry.id   5cefc9d022686a4db891d34edc609c33
#
_cell.length_a   1.000
_cell.length_b   1.000
_cell.length_c   1.000
_cell.angle_alpha   90.00
_cell.angle_beta   90.00
_cell.angle_gamma   90.00
#
_symmetry.space_group_name_H-M   'P 1'
#
loop_
_entity.id
_entity.type
_entity.pdbx_description
1 polymer ?
#
loop_
_entity_poly.entity_id
_entity_poly.type
_entity_poly.pdbx_seq_one_letter_code
_entity_poly.pdbx_strand_id
1 'polypeptide(L)'
;MVSRLPYWKQLLVSGSTAVSLSAAAAAALSAIMPEQRPSEALLSAASAEIGAAAYVDTFSTRLGQRSAREKLAAHDGDGLARLFFECTAFAPEAFFLRHFGHRFAAHVEASPPWLFEPAAQFLIWRCESVNTHSVLLRDSVVGSLLLVAKDDENSSLSLGTAVDSHRMGLVSTAIHRFYCRLLVQSMASLLTRRRISEPGDKLAGDSA
;
A
#
# COMPACT_ATOMS: atom_id res chain seq x y z
N MET A 1 -22.89 12.09 22.97
CA MET A 1 -22.44 11.44 21.73
C MET A 1 -21.12 12.10 21.33
N VAL A 2 -20.00 11.47 21.60
CA VAL A 2 -18.69 11.96 21.17
C VAL A 2 -18.55 11.55 19.70
N SER A 3 -18.59 12.51 18.77
CA SER A 3 -18.32 12.26 17.35
C SER A 3 -16.88 11.80 17.23
N ARG A 4 -16.67 10.50 17.03
CA ARG A 4 -15.34 9.96 16.77
C ARG A 4 -14.87 10.54 15.43
N LEU A 5 -13.85 11.37 15.46
CA LEU A 5 -13.19 11.84 14.24
C LEU A 5 -12.73 10.60 13.45
N PRO A 6 -12.91 10.58 12.12
CA PRO A 6 -12.40 9.49 11.31
C PRO A 6 -10.90 9.33 11.50
N TYR A 7 -10.46 8.08 11.51
CA TYR A 7 -9.09 7.61 11.80
C TYR A 7 -7.99 8.45 11.13
N TRP A 8 -8.13 8.74 9.84
CA TRP A 8 -7.16 9.55 9.10
C TRP A 8 -7.07 11.01 9.60
N LYS A 9 -8.17 11.59 10.14
CA LYS A 9 -8.14 12.90 10.78
C LYS A 9 -7.35 12.87 12.10
N GLN A 10 -7.37 11.76 12.79
CA GLN A 10 -6.59 11.55 14.00
C GLN A 10 -5.10 11.35 13.69
N LEU A 11 -4.77 10.65 12.59
CA LEU A 11 -3.40 10.55 12.07
C LEU A 11 -2.84 11.93 11.70
N LEU A 12 -3.63 12.79 11.08
CA LEU A 12 -3.24 14.16 10.74
C LEU A 12 -3.06 15.06 11.97
N VAL A 13 -3.85 14.86 13.02
CA VAL A 13 -3.79 15.68 14.24
C VAL A 13 -2.65 15.22 15.17
N SER A 14 -2.35 13.94 15.24
CA SER A 14 -1.26 13.40 16.08
C SER A 14 0.12 13.44 15.42
N GLY A 15 0.17 13.55 14.11
CA GLY A 15 1.40 13.62 13.31
C GLY A 15 1.87 15.04 13.04
N SER A 16 1.99 15.89 14.08
CA SER A 16 2.56 17.24 13.92
C SER A 16 4.08 17.27 13.73
N THR A 17 4.72 16.18 13.34
CA THR A 17 5.91 16.24 12.49
C THR A 17 5.44 16.24 11.04
N ALA A 18 4.80 17.34 10.67
CA ALA A 18 4.46 17.65 9.31
C ALA A 18 5.71 17.47 8.45
N VAL A 19 5.75 16.44 7.65
CA VAL A 19 6.46 16.50 6.40
C VAL A 19 5.83 17.67 5.66
N SER A 20 6.46 18.83 5.74
CA SER A 20 6.15 20.00 4.91
C SER A 20 6.53 19.64 3.50
N LEU A 21 5.74 18.74 2.90
CA LEU A 21 5.87 18.40 1.50
C LEU A 21 5.48 19.66 0.74
N SER A 22 6.47 20.28 0.13
CA SER A 22 6.22 21.47 -0.67
C SER A 22 5.18 21.12 -1.75
N ALA A 23 4.31 22.06 -2.08
CA ALA A 23 3.37 21.91 -3.19
C ALA A 23 4.06 21.45 -4.50
N ALA A 24 5.34 21.78 -4.67
CA ALA A 24 6.19 21.34 -5.76
C ALA A 24 6.44 19.82 -5.76
N ALA A 25 6.68 19.18 -4.60
CA ALA A 25 6.85 17.73 -4.53
C ALA A 25 5.53 16.99 -4.84
N ALA A 26 4.40 17.51 -4.36
CA ALA A 26 3.09 16.96 -4.68
C ALA A 26 2.76 17.09 -6.18
N ALA A 27 3.08 18.24 -6.80
CA ALA A 27 2.90 18.47 -8.22
C ALA A 27 3.83 17.57 -9.05
N ALA A 28 5.09 17.41 -8.66
CA ALA A 28 6.04 16.52 -9.33
C ALA A 28 5.57 15.05 -9.29
N LEU A 29 5.12 14.55 -8.13
CA LEU A 29 4.57 13.20 -8.02
C LEU A 29 3.29 13.04 -8.84
N SER A 30 2.43 14.06 -8.90
CA SER A 30 1.23 14.03 -9.74
C SER A 30 1.54 13.98 -11.23
N ALA A 31 2.61 14.62 -11.69
CA ALA A 31 3.05 14.58 -13.09
C ALA A 31 3.69 13.21 -13.44
N ILE A 32 4.42 12.60 -12.51
CA ILE A 32 5.10 11.31 -12.73
C ILE A 32 4.14 10.13 -12.66
N MET A 33 3.11 10.22 -11.81
CA MET A 33 2.13 9.16 -11.60
C MET A 33 0.70 9.70 -11.83
N PRO A 34 0.24 9.73 -13.07
CA PRO A 34 -1.15 10.07 -13.34
C PRO A 34 -2.08 9.01 -12.73
N GLU A 35 -3.25 9.46 -12.35
CA GLU A 35 -4.34 8.56 -11.95
C GLU A 35 -4.73 7.70 -13.15
N GLN A 36 -4.93 6.41 -12.90
CA GLN A 36 -5.33 5.45 -13.91
C GLN A 36 -6.77 5.01 -13.71
N ARG A 37 -7.34 4.41 -14.74
CA ARG A 37 -8.66 3.78 -14.62
C ARG A 37 -8.57 2.62 -13.62
N PRO A 38 -9.44 2.59 -12.60
CA PRO A 38 -9.48 1.49 -11.65
C PRO A 38 -9.76 0.15 -12.33
N SER A 39 -9.19 -0.93 -11.80
CA SER A 39 -9.47 -2.28 -12.28
C SER A 39 -10.92 -2.69 -12.01
N GLU A 40 -11.47 -3.57 -12.84
CA GLU A 40 -12.82 -4.11 -12.63
C GLU A 40 -12.95 -4.85 -11.29
N ALA A 41 -11.89 -5.54 -10.86
CA ALA A 41 -11.86 -6.22 -9.56
C ALA A 41 -12.04 -5.24 -8.39
N LEU A 42 -11.34 -4.09 -8.43
CA LEU A 42 -11.49 -3.06 -7.40
C LEU A 42 -12.87 -2.40 -7.46
N LEU A 43 -13.38 -2.10 -8.66
CA LEU A 43 -14.70 -1.50 -8.83
C LEU A 43 -15.81 -2.43 -8.35
N SER A 44 -15.72 -3.72 -8.66
CA SER A 44 -16.67 -4.73 -8.20
C SER A 44 -16.65 -4.86 -6.67
N ALA A 45 -15.47 -4.96 -6.06
CA ALA A 45 -15.33 -5.04 -4.62
C ALA A 45 -15.83 -3.75 -3.93
N ALA A 46 -15.49 -2.57 -4.48
CA ALA A 46 -15.97 -1.29 -3.95
C ALA A 46 -17.48 -1.17 -4.00
N SER A 47 -18.10 -1.59 -5.10
CA SER A 47 -19.57 -1.61 -5.25
C SER A 47 -20.24 -2.54 -4.25
N ALA A 48 -19.66 -3.73 -4.02
CA ALA A 48 -20.21 -4.72 -3.09
C ALA A 48 -20.07 -4.31 -1.62
N GLU A 49 -18.92 -3.74 -1.25
CA GLU A 49 -18.54 -3.51 0.16
C GLU A 49 -18.83 -2.09 0.65
N ILE A 50 -18.74 -1.10 -0.23
CA ILE A 50 -18.88 0.34 0.10
C ILE A 50 -20.16 0.90 -0.53
N GLY A 51 -20.57 0.35 -1.68
CA GLY A 51 -21.75 0.77 -2.41
C GLY A 51 -21.52 1.92 -3.38
N ALA A 52 -22.60 2.59 -3.81
CA ALA A 52 -22.56 3.63 -4.83
C ALA A 52 -21.80 4.90 -4.42
N ALA A 53 -21.53 5.10 -3.13
CA ALA A 53 -20.78 6.23 -2.61
C ALA A 53 -19.26 5.98 -2.56
N ALA A 54 -18.74 4.93 -3.18
CA ALA A 54 -17.32 4.63 -3.19
C ALA A 54 -16.53 5.68 -4.00
N TYR A 55 -15.55 6.30 -3.37
CA TYR A 55 -14.49 7.02 -4.07
C TYR A 55 -13.39 6.00 -4.40
N VAL A 56 -13.05 5.88 -5.68
CA VAL A 56 -12.07 4.89 -6.16
C VAL A 56 -11.00 5.60 -6.97
N ASP A 57 -9.73 5.32 -6.66
CA ASP A 57 -8.59 5.78 -7.46
C ASP A 57 -7.55 4.68 -7.63
N THR A 58 -6.69 4.84 -8.63
CA THR A 58 -5.58 3.91 -8.91
C THR A 58 -4.37 4.67 -9.43
N PHE A 59 -3.22 4.33 -8.91
CA PHE A 59 -1.92 4.86 -9.31
C PHE A 59 -0.99 3.72 -9.71
N SER A 60 -0.19 3.92 -10.74
CA SER A 60 0.79 2.92 -11.16
C SER A 60 2.13 3.53 -11.54
N THR A 61 3.16 2.71 -11.48
CA THR A 61 4.49 3.06 -11.96
C THR A 61 5.08 1.94 -12.80
N ARG A 62 5.73 2.29 -13.91
CA ARG A 62 6.50 1.35 -14.73
C ARG A 62 7.89 1.18 -14.17
N LEU A 63 8.37 -0.06 -14.16
CA LEU A 63 9.72 -0.39 -13.73
C LEU A 63 10.67 -0.34 -14.94
N GLY A 64 11.57 0.65 -14.95
CA GLY A 64 12.53 0.83 -16.04
C GLY A 64 13.67 -0.21 -16.02
N GLN A 65 14.14 -0.60 -14.83
CA GLN A 65 15.28 -1.51 -14.67
C GLN A 65 14.86 -2.97 -14.88
N ARG A 66 15.64 -3.72 -15.67
CA ARG A 66 15.39 -5.13 -15.94
C ARG A 66 15.33 -5.96 -14.66
N SER A 67 16.28 -5.77 -13.75
CA SER A 67 16.31 -6.50 -12.47
C SER A 67 15.09 -6.24 -11.59
N ALA A 68 14.52 -5.03 -11.62
CA ALA A 68 13.30 -4.70 -10.89
C ALA A 68 12.07 -5.38 -11.53
N ARG A 69 12.03 -5.46 -12.86
CA ARG A 69 10.98 -6.17 -13.60
C ARG A 69 11.00 -7.67 -13.31
N GLU A 70 12.18 -8.29 -13.33
CA GLU A 70 12.36 -9.72 -13.00
C GLU A 70 11.92 -10.01 -11.55
N LYS A 71 12.25 -9.13 -10.61
CA LYS A 71 11.78 -9.24 -9.22
C LYS A 71 10.25 -9.10 -9.13
N LEU A 72 9.66 -8.11 -9.80
CA LEU A 72 8.21 -7.93 -9.81
C LEU A 72 7.52 -9.18 -10.38
N ALA A 73 8.00 -9.71 -11.49
CA ALA A 73 7.44 -10.93 -12.10
C ALA A 73 7.48 -12.14 -11.15
N ALA A 74 8.52 -12.24 -10.30
CA ALA A 74 8.65 -13.30 -9.32
C ALA A 74 7.72 -13.16 -8.09
N HIS A 75 7.13 -11.98 -7.86
CA HIS A 75 6.16 -11.80 -6.77
C HIS A 75 4.79 -12.30 -7.21
N ASP A 76 4.17 -13.12 -6.38
CA ASP A 76 2.73 -13.41 -6.41
C ASP A 76 1.96 -12.45 -5.49
N GLY A 77 0.69 -12.73 -5.23
CA GLY A 77 -0.12 -11.88 -4.36
C GLY A 77 0.39 -11.80 -2.92
N ASP A 78 0.96 -12.88 -2.36
CA ASP A 78 1.63 -12.83 -1.05
C ASP A 78 2.83 -11.89 -1.09
N GLY A 79 3.68 -12.05 -2.10
CA GLY A 79 4.83 -11.17 -2.32
C GLY A 79 4.44 -9.71 -2.51
N LEU A 80 3.32 -9.43 -3.18
CA LEU A 80 2.79 -8.07 -3.34
C LEU A 80 2.28 -7.49 -2.00
N ALA A 81 1.61 -8.30 -1.17
CA ALA A 81 1.21 -7.89 0.17
C ALA A 81 2.43 -7.52 1.03
N ARG A 82 3.47 -8.37 1.03
CA ARG A 82 4.72 -8.10 1.75
C ARG A 82 5.38 -6.84 1.25
N LEU A 83 5.48 -6.66 -0.06
CA LEU A 83 6.03 -5.45 -0.68
C LEU A 83 5.33 -4.18 -0.20
N PHE A 84 4.00 -4.22 -0.06
CA PHE A 84 3.22 -3.11 0.50
C PHE A 84 3.57 -2.86 1.97
N PHE A 85 3.52 -3.89 2.82
CA PHE A 85 3.74 -3.73 4.25
C PHE A 85 5.19 -3.41 4.63
N GLU A 86 6.16 -3.79 3.80
CA GLU A 86 7.59 -3.54 4.01
C GLU A 86 8.07 -2.22 3.40
N CYS A 87 7.25 -1.54 2.60
CA CYS A 87 7.67 -0.31 1.97
C CYS A 87 7.87 0.81 3.00
N THR A 88 8.91 1.63 2.78
CA THR A 88 9.28 2.68 3.75
C THR A 88 8.21 3.74 3.94
N ALA A 89 7.35 3.98 2.94
CA ALA A 89 6.25 4.92 3.06
C ALA A 89 5.13 4.42 4.00
N PHE A 90 4.99 3.10 4.17
CA PHE A 90 4.04 2.51 5.11
C PHE A 90 4.57 2.43 6.55
N ALA A 91 5.88 2.51 6.75
CA ALA A 91 6.50 2.34 8.07
C ALA A 91 5.93 3.26 9.18
N PRO A 92 5.66 4.56 8.94
CA PRO A 92 5.03 5.42 9.95
C PRO A 92 3.63 4.96 10.35
N GLU A 93 2.82 4.51 9.38
CA GLU A 93 1.49 3.96 9.63
C GLU A 93 1.58 2.65 10.41
N ALA A 94 2.47 1.74 10.02
CA ALA A 94 2.71 0.49 10.73
C ALA A 94 3.14 0.72 12.19
N PHE A 95 4.05 1.68 12.43
CA PHE A 95 4.46 2.07 13.77
C PHE A 95 3.26 2.57 14.59
N PHE A 96 2.47 3.48 14.03
CA PHE A 96 1.30 4.02 14.70
C PHE A 96 0.26 2.92 15.02
N LEU A 97 -0.02 2.06 14.06
CA LEU A 97 -0.98 0.96 14.23
C LEU A 97 -0.55 -0.05 15.29
N ARG A 98 0.74 -0.39 15.35
CA ARG A 98 1.27 -1.30 16.38
C ARG A 98 1.12 -0.73 17.80
N HIS A 99 1.33 0.57 17.98
CA HIS A 99 1.36 1.19 19.31
C HIS A 99 0.00 1.73 19.74
N PHE A 100 -0.82 2.19 18.81
CA PHE A 100 -2.07 2.89 19.09
C PHE A 100 -3.30 2.25 18.44
N GLY A 101 -3.12 1.25 17.58
CA GLY A 101 -4.21 0.65 16.80
C GLY A 101 -5.33 0.07 17.67
N HIS A 102 -5.00 -0.46 18.87
CA HIS A 102 -5.96 -0.96 19.83
C HIS A 102 -7.01 0.09 20.29
N ARG A 103 -6.73 1.38 20.09
CA ARG A 103 -7.67 2.47 20.39
C ARG A 103 -8.77 2.61 19.34
N PHE A 104 -8.57 2.05 18.17
CA PHE A 104 -9.43 2.26 16.99
C PHE A 104 -10.01 0.93 16.46
N ALA A 105 -9.27 -0.15 16.59
CA ALA A 105 -9.66 -1.48 16.16
C ALA A 105 -9.86 -2.40 17.38
N ALA A 106 -10.83 -3.30 17.28
CA ALA A 106 -11.06 -4.32 18.30
C ALA A 106 -9.89 -5.31 18.40
N HIS A 107 -9.21 -5.52 17.29
CA HIS A 107 -8.05 -6.40 17.18
C HIS A 107 -7.00 -5.79 16.25
N VAL A 108 -5.74 -5.92 16.64
CA VAL A 108 -4.57 -5.52 15.84
C VAL A 108 -3.58 -6.66 15.86
N GLU A 109 -3.39 -7.33 14.71
CA GLU A 109 -2.40 -8.39 14.58
C GLU A 109 -1.02 -7.78 14.34
N ALA A 110 -0.16 -7.81 15.36
CA ALA A 110 1.15 -7.17 15.30
C ALA A 110 2.20 -7.95 14.49
N SER A 111 1.99 -9.27 14.35
CA SER A 111 2.89 -10.17 13.63
C SER A 111 2.41 -10.38 12.20
N PRO A 112 3.26 -10.24 11.17
CA PRO A 112 2.85 -10.57 9.81
C PRO A 112 2.53 -12.06 9.72
N PRO A 113 1.47 -12.45 8.96
CA PRO A 113 1.17 -13.85 8.74
C PRO A 113 2.31 -14.54 7.97
N TRP A 114 2.44 -15.85 8.16
CA TRP A 114 3.40 -16.65 7.38
C TRP A 114 3.10 -16.53 5.88
N LEU A 115 1.82 -16.55 5.52
CA LEU A 115 1.33 -16.40 4.15
C LEU A 115 0.10 -15.47 4.16
N PHE A 116 0.05 -14.53 3.23
CA PHE A 116 -1.16 -13.73 2.98
C PHE A 116 -2.12 -14.57 2.12
N GLU A 117 -3.12 -15.12 2.76
CA GLU A 117 -4.22 -15.86 2.15
C GLU A 117 -5.55 -15.21 2.55
N PRO A 118 -6.67 -15.54 1.91
CA PRO A 118 -7.98 -15.00 2.30
C PRO A 118 -8.24 -15.17 3.80
N ALA A 119 -8.70 -14.12 4.45
CA ALA A 119 -8.91 -13.95 5.88
C ALA A 119 -7.63 -13.75 6.74
N ALA A 120 -6.41 -13.89 6.19
CA ALA A 120 -5.19 -13.50 6.91
C ALA A 120 -5.24 -12.02 7.30
N GLN A 121 -4.77 -11.71 8.50
CA GLN A 121 -4.78 -10.34 9.03
C GLN A 121 -3.36 -9.91 9.41
N PHE A 122 -3.06 -8.65 9.11
CA PHE A 122 -1.86 -7.97 9.60
C PHE A 122 -2.17 -6.52 9.92
N LEU A 123 -1.85 -6.09 11.13
CA LEU A 123 -2.29 -4.83 11.71
C LEU A 123 -3.82 -4.74 11.69
N ILE A 124 -4.38 -3.75 11.02
CA ILE A 124 -5.83 -3.59 10.82
C ILE A 124 -6.30 -4.10 9.46
N TRP A 125 -5.38 -4.58 8.63
CA TRP A 125 -5.66 -5.01 7.25
C TRP A 125 -5.96 -6.50 7.21
N ARG A 126 -7.08 -6.86 6.61
CA ARG A 126 -7.49 -8.23 6.34
C ARG A 126 -7.36 -8.52 4.85
N CYS A 127 -6.78 -9.64 4.50
CA CYS A 127 -6.74 -10.12 3.13
C CYS A 127 -8.12 -10.63 2.70
N GLU A 128 -8.73 -10.01 1.70
CA GLU A 128 -10.02 -10.43 1.14
C GLU A 128 -9.83 -11.42 0.00
N SER A 129 -8.85 -11.17 -0.85
CA SER A 129 -8.50 -12.10 -1.93
C SER A 129 -7.03 -11.94 -2.32
N VAL A 130 -6.46 -13.04 -2.80
CA VAL A 130 -5.09 -13.10 -3.30
C VAL A 130 -5.04 -13.99 -4.52
N ASN A 131 -4.30 -13.56 -5.55
CA ASN A 131 -4.01 -14.34 -6.75
C ASN A 131 -2.58 -14.06 -7.24
N THR A 132 -2.19 -14.63 -8.36
CA THR A 132 -0.82 -14.50 -8.90
C THR A 132 -0.44 -13.04 -9.21
N HIS A 133 -1.40 -12.17 -9.53
CA HIS A 133 -1.14 -10.81 -10.00
C HIS A 133 -1.61 -9.72 -9.05
N SER A 134 -2.34 -10.07 -7.99
CA SER A 134 -2.89 -9.06 -7.08
C SER A 134 -3.23 -9.60 -5.70
N VAL A 135 -3.31 -8.67 -4.75
CA VAL A 135 -3.88 -8.85 -3.42
C VAL A 135 -4.86 -7.72 -3.13
N LEU A 136 -6.04 -8.07 -2.63
CA LEU A 136 -7.04 -7.15 -2.14
C LEU A 136 -7.06 -7.20 -0.61
N LEU A 137 -6.85 -6.06 -0.01
CA LEU A 137 -6.83 -5.87 1.45
C LEU A 137 -8.00 -4.98 1.87
N ARG A 138 -8.55 -5.24 3.04
CA ARG A 138 -9.62 -4.45 3.65
C ARG A 138 -9.17 -3.93 5.01
N ASP A 139 -9.34 -2.65 5.23
CA ASP A 139 -9.17 -2.03 6.55
C ASP A 139 -10.36 -2.38 7.46
N SER A 140 -10.10 -3.00 8.59
CA SER A 140 -11.12 -3.42 9.56
C SER A 140 -11.75 -2.28 10.36
N VAL A 141 -11.18 -1.06 10.30
CA VAL A 141 -11.64 0.11 11.07
C VAL A 141 -12.66 0.94 10.29
N VAL A 142 -12.32 1.27 9.04
CA VAL A 142 -13.15 2.15 8.21
C VAL A 142 -13.74 1.43 6.99
N GLY A 143 -13.34 0.19 6.75
CA GLY A 143 -13.83 -0.64 5.65
C GLY A 143 -13.29 -0.22 4.29
N SER A 144 -12.21 0.58 4.24
CA SER A 144 -11.58 0.91 2.98
C SER A 144 -10.93 -0.32 2.35
N LEU A 145 -10.90 -0.33 1.01
CA LEU A 145 -10.26 -1.38 0.24
C LEU A 145 -8.96 -0.86 -0.36
N LEU A 146 -7.98 -1.74 -0.46
CA LEU A 146 -6.69 -1.48 -1.07
C LEU A 146 -6.30 -2.66 -1.94
N LEU A 147 -6.09 -2.41 -3.23
CA LEU A 147 -5.64 -3.40 -4.20
C LEU A 147 -4.19 -3.12 -4.58
N VAL A 148 -3.29 -4.05 -4.30
CA VAL A 148 -1.94 -4.04 -4.88
C VAL A 148 -1.92 -5.02 -6.04
N ALA A 149 -1.51 -4.57 -7.22
CA ALA A 149 -1.50 -5.40 -8.41
C ALA A 149 -0.25 -5.16 -9.25
N LYS A 150 0.13 -6.19 -10.02
CA LYS A 150 1.17 -6.11 -11.05
C LYS A 150 0.58 -6.39 -12.43
N ASP A 151 1.19 -5.77 -13.41
CA ASP A 151 0.97 -6.04 -14.83
C ASP A 151 2.32 -6.47 -15.42
N ASP A 152 2.44 -7.76 -15.69
CA ASP A 152 3.69 -8.35 -16.18
C ASP A 152 4.00 -7.91 -17.62
N GLU A 153 2.98 -7.68 -18.47
CA GLU A 153 3.14 -7.24 -19.85
C GLU A 153 3.75 -5.83 -19.90
N ASN A 154 3.23 -4.92 -19.11
CA ASN A 154 3.69 -3.55 -19.02
C ASN A 154 4.81 -3.34 -18.00
N SER A 155 5.17 -4.40 -17.24
CA SER A 155 6.13 -4.33 -16.13
C SER A 155 5.78 -3.21 -15.16
N SER A 156 4.52 -3.10 -14.78
CA SER A 156 4.01 -2.05 -13.91
C SER A 156 3.49 -2.59 -12.58
N LEU A 157 3.68 -1.78 -11.55
CA LEU A 157 3.13 -1.99 -10.21
C LEU A 157 2.07 -0.93 -9.96
N SER A 158 0.91 -1.34 -9.47
CA SER A 158 -0.23 -0.46 -9.20
C SER A 158 -0.77 -0.61 -7.79
N LEU A 159 -1.32 0.49 -7.28
CA LEU A 159 -2.07 0.57 -6.04
C LEU A 159 -3.42 1.23 -6.34
N GLY A 160 -4.49 0.50 -6.10
CA GLY A 160 -5.84 1.03 -6.17
C GLY A 160 -6.45 1.13 -4.77
N THR A 161 -7.27 2.13 -4.54
CA THR A 161 -7.97 2.30 -3.27
C THR A 161 -9.45 2.58 -3.50
N ALA A 162 -10.29 2.11 -2.57
CA ALA A 162 -11.69 2.46 -2.53
C ALA A 162 -12.08 2.87 -1.09
N VAL A 163 -12.69 4.02 -0.96
CA VAL A 163 -13.06 4.63 0.33
C VAL A 163 -14.47 5.19 0.23
N ASP A 164 -15.22 5.18 1.33
CA ASP A 164 -16.51 5.85 1.41
C ASP A 164 -16.35 7.36 1.16
N SER A 165 -16.94 7.88 0.08
CA SER A 165 -16.82 9.28 -0.34
C SER A 165 -17.34 10.27 0.71
N HIS A 166 -18.29 9.86 1.56
CA HIS A 166 -18.80 10.71 2.65
C HIS A 166 -17.71 11.00 3.71
N ARG A 167 -16.65 10.22 3.72
CA ARG A 167 -15.48 10.42 4.61
C ARG A 167 -14.38 11.25 3.96
N MET A 168 -14.50 11.56 2.67
CA MET A 168 -13.50 12.27 1.87
C MET A 168 -13.93 13.72 1.63
N GLY A 169 -13.15 14.69 2.11
CA GLY A 169 -13.26 16.10 1.71
C GLY A 169 -12.10 16.46 0.76
N LEU A 170 -12.13 17.64 0.14
CA LEU A 170 -11.12 18.07 -0.84
C LEU A 170 -9.68 17.94 -0.33
N VAL A 171 -9.40 18.39 0.89
CA VAL A 171 -8.05 18.33 1.48
C VAL A 171 -7.66 16.89 1.75
N SER A 172 -8.57 16.07 2.28
CA SER A 172 -8.30 14.66 2.55
C SER A 172 -8.09 13.86 1.26
N THR A 173 -8.81 14.18 0.20
CA THR A 173 -8.61 13.56 -1.11
C THR A 173 -7.21 13.87 -1.66
N ALA A 174 -6.76 15.11 -1.57
CA ALA A 174 -5.43 15.50 -2.02
C ALA A 174 -4.32 14.78 -1.24
N ILE A 175 -4.44 14.71 0.09
CA ILE A 175 -3.49 14.01 0.96
C ILE A 175 -3.50 12.51 0.67
N HIS A 176 -4.68 11.92 0.53
CA HIS A 176 -4.84 10.50 0.19
C HIS A 176 -4.15 10.16 -1.13
N ARG A 177 -4.43 10.91 -2.19
CA ARG A 177 -3.82 10.72 -3.51
C ARG A 177 -2.30 10.86 -3.47
N PHE A 178 -1.80 11.83 -2.71
CA PHE A 178 -0.37 11.99 -2.49
C PHE A 178 0.23 10.77 -1.78
N TYR A 179 -0.40 10.30 -0.71
CA TYR A 179 0.05 9.15 0.07
C TYR A 179 0.05 7.86 -0.76
N CYS A 180 -0.99 7.61 -1.54
CA CYS A 180 -1.04 6.46 -2.46
C CYS A 180 0.11 6.47 -3.47
N ARG A 181 0.47 7.63 -4.03
CA ARG A 181 1.63 7.76 -4.93
C ARG A 181 2.95 7.47 -4.21
N LEU A 182 3.11 7.96 -2.98
CA LEU A 182 4.28 7.64 -2.17
C LEU A 182 4.41 6.13 -1.90
N LEU A 183 3.31 5.45 -1.59
CA LEU A 183 3.31 4.01 -1.39
C LEU A 183 3.77 3.27 -2.64
N VAL A 184 3.20 3.57 -3.81
CA VAL A 184 3.60 2.94 -5.09
C VAL A 184 5.08 3.18 -5.38
N GLN A 185 5.55 4.42 -5.22
CA GLN A 185 6.96 4.75 -5.46
C GLN A 185 7.89 4.05 -4.46
N SER A 186 7.47 3.95 -3.22
CA SER A 186 8.23 3.27 -2.18
C SER A 186 8.34 1.77 -2.43
N MET A 187 7.24 1.11 -2.84
CA MET A 187 7.25 -0.30 -3.26
C MET A 187 8.17 -0.52 -4.47
N ALA A 188 8.07 0.33 -5.50
CA ALA A 188 8.94 0.27 -6.68
C ALA A 188 10.42 0.43 -6.30
N SER A 189 10.72 1.29 -5.33
CA SER A 189 12.08 1.49 -4.82
C SER A 189 12.65 0.25 -4.14
N LEU A 190 11.84 -0.55 -3.45
CA LEU A 190 12.29 -1.83 -2.88
C LEU A 190 12.71 -2.81 -3.98
N LEU A 191 11.98 -2.86 -5.09
CA LEU A 191 12.31 -3.72 -6.22
C LEU A 191 13.60 -3.29 -6.92
N THR A 192 13.92 -1.99 -6.91
CA THR A 192 15.14 -1.47 -7.56
C THR A 192 16.39 -1.59 -6.68
N ARG A 193 16.24 -1.74 -5.36
CA ARG A 193 17.41 -1.90 -4.47
C ARG A 193 18.17 -3.17 -4.83
N ARG A 194 19.49 -3.03 -5.05
CA ARG A 194 20.40 -4.18 -5.12
C ARG A 194 20.38 -4.83 -3.74
N ARG A 195 20.21 -6.17 -3.67
CA ARG A 195 20.62 -6.89 -2.47
C ARG A 195 22.09 -6.53 -2.27
N ILE A 196 22.40 -5.86 -1.16
CA ILE A 196 23.79 -5.80 -0.69
C ILE A 196 24.11 -7.26 -0.44
N SER A 197 24.98 -7.85 -1.28
CA SER A 197 25.45 -9.23 -1.13
C SER A 197 25.90 -9.39 0.31
N GLU A 198 25.32 -10.35 1.03
CA GLU A 198 25.78 -10.68 2.37
C GLU A 198 27.29 -10.96 2.29
N PRO A 199 28.11 -10.43 3.21
CA PRO A 199 29.57 -10.57 3.18
C PRO A 199 30.05 -12.00 3.47
N GLY A 200 29.23 -13.01 3.28
CA GLY A 200 29.48 -14.42 3.62
C GLY A 200 29.91 -15.33 2.48
N ASP A 201 29.82 -14.94 1.22
CA ASP A 201 30.00 -15.88 0.09
C ASP A 201 31.44 -15.92 -0.51
N LYS A 202 32.43 -15.40 0.23
CA LYS A 202 33.85 -15.37 -0.22
C LYS A 202 34.77 -16.40 0.45
N LEU A 203 34.28 -17.43 1.11
CA LEU A 203 35.12 -18.42 1.77
C LEU A 203 34.93 -19.89 1.27
N ALA A 204 34.59 -20.08 0.02
CA ALA A 204 34.54 -21.43 -0.55
C ALA A 204 35.27 -21.49 -1.91
N GLY A 205 36.59 -21.26 -1.93
CA GLY A 205 37.32 -21.34 -3.17
C GLY A 205 38.79 -21.05 -3.07
N ASP A 206 39.50 -21.69 -2.14
CA ASP A 206 40.95 -21.89 -2.26
C ASP A 206 41.38 -23.01 -1.29
N SER A 207 41.17 -24.23 -1.73
CA SER A 207 41.81 -25.44 -1.21
C SER A 207 41.84 -26.46 -2.32
N ALA A 208 42.85 -26.38 -3.18
CA ALA A 208 43.35 -27.46 -4.01
C ALA A 208 44.84 -27.28 -4.21
#